data_c52729a064ad4fc1688eb5ad7e264d54
#
_entry.id   c52729a064ad4fc1688eb5ad7e264d54
#
_cell.length_a   1.000
_cell.length_b   1.000
_cell.length_c   1.000
_cell.angle_alpha   90.00
_cell.angle_beta   90.00
_cell.angle_gamma   90.00
#
_symmetry.space_group_name_H-M   'P 1'
#
loop_
_entity.id
_entity.type
_entity.pdbx_description
1 polymer ?
#
loop_
_entity_poly.entity_id
_entity_poly.type
_entity_poly.pdbx_seq_one_letter_code
_entity_poly.pdbx_strand_id
1 'polypeptide(L)'
;GNYISEACLWTLWECCGLCVSSEDGTMYAMNTETFREVVTQYPEVLWMSVLYARQFVLKLNKTPMTDLLEPPQVSEWEPEAIDVVHTEDQDLPWEEELPSHILKHVARAA
;
A
#
# COMPACT_ATOMS: atom_id res chain seq x y z
N GLY A 1 -17.23 3.13 4.28
CA GLY A 1 -16.95 3.05 2.85
C GLY A 1 -16.08 1.87 2.54
N ASN A 2 -16.25 1.32 1.35
CA ASN A 2 -15.44 0.21 0.87
C ASN A 2 -14.37 0.73 -0.09
N TYR A 3 -13.25 0.04 -0.16
CA TYR A 3 -12.18 0.33 -1.10
C TYR A 3 -12.13 -0.76 -2.17
N ILE A 4 -11.83 -0.36 -3.40
CA ILE A 4 -11.70 -1.26 -4.54
C ILE A 4 -10.31 -1.04 -5.15
N SER A 5 -9.59 -2.13 -5.39
CA SER A 5 -8.28 -2.12 -6.04
C SER A 5 -7.22 -1.26 -5.32
N GLU A 6 -7.27 -1.20 -3.99
CA GLU A 6 -6.25 -0.46 -3.20
C GLU A 6 -4.84 -0.98 -3.47
N ALA A 7 -4.70 -2.26 -3.81
CA ALA A 7 -3.41 -2.86 -4.16
C ALA A 7 -2.66 -2.12 -5.28
N CYS A 8 -3.39 -1.41 -6.16
CA CYS A 8 -2.80 -0.58 -7.21
C CYS A 8 -1.93 0.57 -6.67
N LEU A 9 -2.18 1.02 -5.45
CA LEU A 9 -1.36 2.05 -4.80
C LEU A 9 0.00 1.51 -4.35
N TRP A 10 0.06 0.24 -3.98
CA TRP A 10 1.17 -0.34 -3.24
C TRP A 10 1.97 -1.38 -4.03
N THR A 11 1.38 -1.97 -5.07
CA THR A 11 1.97 -3.04 -5.85
C THR A 11 1.74 -2.84 -7.35
N LEU A 12 2.44 -3.62 -8.16
CA LEU A 12 2.07 -3.84 -9.56
C LEU A 12 0.88 -4.82 -9.58
N TRP A 13 -0.31 -4.26 -9.67
CA TRP A 13 -1.55 -5.01 -9.55
C TRP A 13 -2.31 -5.08 -10.87
N GLU A 14 -2.79 -6.27 -11.20
CA GLU A 14 -3.77 -6.49 -12.25
C GLU A 14 -5.13 -6.79 -11.62
N CYS A 15 -6.16 -6.08 -12.05
CA CYS A 15 -7.51 -6.28 -11.53
C CYS A 15 -7.98 -7.71 -11.78
N CYS A 16 -8.58 -8.33 -10.77
CA CYS A 16 -8.92 -9.75 -10.78
C CYS A 16 -10.19 -10.08 -11.57
N GLY A 17 -10.96 -9.07 -12.01
CA GLY A 17 -12.20 -9.30 -12.72
C GLY A 17 -13.02 -8.05 -12.96
N LEU A 18 -14.29 -8.24 -13.23
CA LEU A 18 -15.26 -7.17 -13.44
C LEU A 18 -15.96 -6.83 -12.12
N CYS A 19 -15.95 -5.56 -11.75
CA CYS A 19 -16.72 -5.04 -10.63
C CYS A 19 -17.92 -4.27 -11.14
N VAL A 20 -19.10 -4.63 -10.72
CA VAL A 20 -20.37 -4.00 -11.13
C VAL A 20 -21.13 -3.57 -9.88
N SER A 21 -21.61 -2.33 -9.88
CA SER A 21 -22.50 -1.86 -8.80
C SER A 21 -23.84 -2.54 -8.88
N SER A 22 -24.36 -3.00 -7.76
CA SER A 22 -25.71 -3.57 -7.63
C SER A 22 -26.79 -2.53 -7.39
N GLU A 23 -26.39 -1.33 -6.94
CA GLU A 23 -27.28 -0.23 -6.60
C GLU A 23 -26.69 1.10 -7.05
N ASP A 24 -27.50 2.13 -7.09
CA ASP A 24 -27.03 3.49 -7.32
C ASP A 24 -26.14 3.95 -6.16
N GLY A 25 -25.03 4.57 -6.50
CA GLY A 25 -24.06 5.02 -5.50
C GLY A 25 -23.09 6.05 -6.05
N THR A 26 -22.24 6.56 -5.17
CA THR A 26 -21.18 7.49 -5.52
C THR A 26 -19.84 6.82 -5.29
N MET A 27 -18.95 6.93 -6.27
CA MET A 27 -17.58 6.41 -6.21
C MET A 27 -16.60 7.54 -6.50
N TYR A 28 -15.51 7.58 -5.73
CA TYR A 28 -14.38 8.47 -6.00
C TYR A 28 -13.20 7.63 -6.49
N ALA A 29 -12.65 8.03 -7.64
CA ALA A 29 -11.45 7.41 -8.18
C ALA A 29 -10.22 8.23 -7.80
N MET A 30 -9.15 7.54 -7.39
CA MET A 30 -7.86 8.15 -7.08
C MET A 30 -6.84 7.68 -8.10
N ASN A 31 -6.14 8.63 -8.73
CA ASN A 31 -5.03 8.31 -9.62
C ASN A 31 -3.79 7.93 -8.79
N THR A 32 -3.17 6.79 -9.09
CA THR A 32 -2.03 6.27 -8.35
C THR A 32 -0.78 7.14 -8.46
N GLU A 33 -0.53 7.71 -9.63
CA GLU A 33 0.61 8.61 -9.85
C GLU A 33 0.45 9.91 -9.08
N THR A 34 -0.73 10.51 -9.15
CA THR A 34 -1.04 11.74 -8.40
C THR A 34 -0.95 11.50 -6.89
N PHE A 35 -1.47 10.37 -6.41
CA PHE A 35 -1.32 9.99 -5.01
C PHE A 35 0.15 9.92 -4.59
N ARG A 36 0.98 9.25 -5.38
CA ARG A 36 2.42 9.11 -5.12
C ARG A 36 3.12 10.47 -5.12
N GLU A 37 2.84 11.32 -6.11
CA GLU A 37 3.41 12.67 -6.18
C GLU A 37 3.08 13.51 -4.95
N VAL A 38 1.84 13.47 -4.49
CA VAL A 38 1.42 14.22 -3.29
C VAL A 38 2.09 13.66 -2.04
N VAL A 39 2.06 12.36 -1.84
CA VAL A 39 2.61 11.72 -0.64
C VAL A 39 4.11 11.94 -0.52
N THR A 40 4.85 11.90 -1.64
CA THR A 40 6.31 12.11 -1.65
C THR A 40 6.74 13.52 -1.28
N GLN A 41 5.84 14.49 -1.34
CA GLN A 41 6.11 15.88 -0.91
C GLN A 41 6.13 16.04 0.62
N TYR A 42 5.55 15.09 1.35
CA TYR A 42 5.40 15.15 2.80
C TYR A 42 6.10 13.96 3.47
N PRO A 43 7.35 14.12 3.95
CA PRO A 43 8.15 13.01 4.50
C PRO A 43 7.46 12.21 5.59
N GLU A 44 6.70 12.86 6.48
CA GLU A 44 5.98 12.20 7.56
C GLU A 44 4.85 11.31 7.03
N VAL A 45 4.11 11.81 6.04
CA VAL A 45 3.03 11.06 5.39
C VAL A 45 3.61 9.92 4.57
N LEU A 46 4.71 10.15 3.87
CA LEU A 46 5.40 9.14 3.09
C LEU A 46 5.85 7.97 3.97
N TRP A 47 6.47 8.29 5.10
CA TRP A 47 6.92 7.28 6.05
C TRP A 47 5.76 6.40 6.55
N MET A 48 4.65 7.01 6.96
CA MET A 48 3.45 6.29 7.38
C MET A 48 2.85 5.46 6.26
N SER A 49 2.87 5.98 5.04
CA SER A 49 2.38 5.28 3.85
C SER A 49 3.22 4.03 3.53
N VAL A 50 4.54 4.11 3.66
CA VAL A 50 5.43 2.96 3.46
C VAL A 50 5.16 1.87 4.51
N LEU A 51 5.04 2.25 5.78
CA LEU A 51 4.71 1.28 6.83
C LEU A 51 3.37 0.58 6.57
N TYR A 52 2.35 1.36 6.25
CA TYR A 52 1.03 0.85 5.91
C TYR A 52 1.08 -0.08 4.69
N ALA A 53 1.76 0.34 3.63
CA ALA A 53 1.89 -0.43 2.41
C ALA A 53 2.53 -1.81 2.65
N ARG A 54 3.55 -1.88 3.50
CA ARG A 54 4.16 -3.15 3.89
C ARG A 54 3.18 -4.07 4.62
N GLN A 55 2.40 -3.53 5.56
CA GLN A 55 1.36 -4.29 6.24
C GLN A 55 0.28 -4.77 5.25
N PHE A 56 -0.09 -3.90 4.31
CA PHE A 56 -1.05 -4.26 3.27
C PHE A 56 -0.56 -5.42 2.39
N VAL A 57 0.68 -5.36 1.94
CA VAL A 57 1.30 -6.42 1.11
C VAL A 57 1.39 -7.73 1.88
N LEU A 58 1.75 -7.70 3.16
CA LEU A 58 1.75 -8.92 3.99
C LEU A 58 0.37 -9.55 4.09
N LYS A 59 -0.65 -8.74 4.32
CA LYS A 59 -2.04 -9.21 4.36
C LYS A 59 -2.47 -9.76 2.99
N LEU A 60 -2.13 -9.06 1.91
CA LEU A 60 -2.43 -9.46 0.55
C LEU A 60 -1.83 -10.85 0.23
N ASN A 61 -0.59 -11.08 0.61
CA ASN A 61 0.10 -12.36 0.36
C ASN A 61 -0.50 -13.55 1.12
N LYS A 62 -1.22 -13.27 2.19
CA LYS A 62 -1.90 -14.30 3.00
C LYS A 62 -3.36 -14.52 2.60
N THR A 63 -3.87 -13.71 1.70
CA THR A 63 -5.28 -13.71 1.31
C THR A 63 -5.41 -14.16 -0.15
N PRO A 64 -6.46 -14.89 -0.54
CA PRO A 64 -6.75 -15.16 -1.95
C PRO A 64 -6.82 -13.86 -2.75
N MET A 65 -6.40 -13.90 -4.01
CA MET A 65 -6.41 -12.72 -4.89
C MET A 65 -7.80 -12.08 -4.94
N THR A 66 -7.88 -10.79 -4.60
CA THR A 66 -9.12 -10.03 -4.61
C THR A 66 -8.84 -8.53 -4.78
N ASP A 67 -9.71 -7.86 -5.53
CA ASP A 67 -9.72 -6.39 -5.64
C ASP A 67 -10.41 -5.71 -4.44
N LEU A 68 -10.98 -6.50 -3.52
CA LEU A 68 -11.80 -6.05 -2.39
C LEU A 68 -11.16 -6.33 -1.03
N LEU A 69 -9.83 -6.38 -0.97
CA LEU A 69 -9.14 -6.60 0.29
C LEU A 69 -9.42 -5.47 1.28
N GLU A 70 -9.87 -5.83 2.46
CA GLU A 70 -10.06 -4.86 3.54
C GLU A 70 -8.69 -4.34 4.05
N PRO A 71 -8.59 -3.02 4.30
CA PRO A 71 -7.36 -2.44 4.84
C PRO A 71 -6.93 -3.12 6.15
N PRO A 72 -5.63 -3.38 6.34
CA PRO A 72 -5.14 -3.92 7.61
C PRO A 72 -5.35 -2.90 8.73
N GLN A 73 -5.94 -3.34 9.83
CA GLN A 73 -6.05 -2.52 11.04
C GLN A 73 -4.72 -2.45 11.76
N VAL A 74 -4.45 -1.36 12.48
CA VAL A 74 -3.20 -1.19 13.24
C VAL A 74 -2.96 -2.35 14.22
N SER A 75 -4.02 -2.89 14.80
CA SER A 75 -3.95 -4.07 15.69
C SER A 75 -3.50 -5.36 15.00
N GLU A 76 -3.61 -5.42 13.67
CA GLU A 76 -3.19 -6.56 12.85
C GLU A 76 -1.75 -6.42 12.35
N TRP A 77 -1.11 -5.28 12.57
CA TRP A 77 0.23 -5.01 12.05
C TRP A 77 1.27 -5.95 12.66
N GLU A 78 2.10 -6.48 11.79
CA GLU A 78 3.20 -7.36 12.17
C GLU A 78 4.47 -6.52 12.37
N PRO A 79 5.06 -6.51 13.58
CA PRO A 79 6.28 -5.75 13.85
C PRO A 79 7.44 -6.15 12.94
N GLU A 80 7.50 -7.40 12.55
CA GLU A 80 8.53 -7.97 11.68
C GLU A 80 8.52 -7.34 10.27
N ALA A 81 7.38 -6.84 9.82
CA ALA A 81 7.28 -6.14 8.55
C ALA A 81 8.03 -4.81 8.52
N ILE A 82 8.33 -4.27 9.69
CA ILE A 82 9.06 -3.02 9.85
C ILE A 82 10.56 -3.26 9.66
N ASP A 83 11.04 -4.46 10.03
CA ASP A 83 12.43 -4.88 9.97
C ASP A 83 12.82 -5.61 8.67
N VAL A 84 11.87 -5.86 7.77
CA VAL A 84 12.17 -6.60 6.54
C VAL A 84 13.06 -5.76 5.65
N VAL A 85 14.33 -6.04 5.76
CA VAL A 85 15.34 -5.74 4.75
C VAL A 85 14.88 -6.39 3.44
N HIS A 86 14.72 -5.60 2.42
CA HIS A 86 14.30 -5.94 1.07
C HIS A 86 14.53 -7.40 0.68
N THR A 87 13.46 -8.16 0.59
CA THR A 87 13.42 -9.32 -0.31
C THR A 87 12.86 -8.81 -1.64
N GLU A 88 13.48 -9.19 -2.75
CA GLU A 88 13.14 -8.73 -4.11
C GLU A 88 11.62 -8.81 -4.42
N ASP A 89 10.91 -9.72 -3.76
CA ASP A 89 9.48 -9.96 -3.95
C ASP A 89 8.57 -8.97 -3.18
N GLN A 90 9.12 -8.07 -2.36
CA GLN A 90 8.37 -7.16 -1.49
C GLN A 90 8.65 -5.69 -1.73
N ASP A 91 9.45 -5.37 -2.74
CA ASP A 91 9.74 -4.00 -3.09
C ASP A 91 8.48 -3.31 -3.63
N LEU A 92 8.09 -2.22 -2.99
CA LEU A 92 7.05 -1.37 -3.53
C LEU A 92 7.58 -0.66 -4.77
N PRO A 93 6.78 -0.54 -5.86
CA PRO A 93 7.24 0.00 -7.14
C PRO A 93 7.86 1.39 -7.07
N TRP A 94 7.56 2.14 -6.03
CA TRP A 94 8.02 3.52 -5.82
C TRP A 94 9.02 3.67 -4.67
N GLU A 95 9.40 2.61 -3.95
CA GLU A 95 10.43 2.65 -2.89
C GLU A 95 11.80 3.02 -3.42
N GLU A 96 12.13 2.59 -4.62
CA GLU A 96 13.41 2.93 -5.28
C GLU A 96 13.58 4.43 -5.55
N GLU A 97 12.46 5.15 -5.68
CA GLU A 97 12.46 6.60 -5.88
C GLU A 97 12.62 7.38 -4.57
N LEU A 98 12.61 6.70 -3.43
CA LEU A 98 12.75 7.35 -2.14
C LEU A 98 14.18 7.80 -1.88
N PRO A 99 14.36 9.04 -1.38
CA PRO A 99 15.65 9.46 -0.90
C PRO A 99 16.17 8.52 0.19
N SER A 100 17.47 8.21 0.15
CA SER A 100 18.10 7.25 1.08
C SER A 100 17.92 7.60 2.57
N HIS A 101 17.76 8.88 2.90
CA HIS A 101 17.49 9.32 4.27
C HIS A 101 16.09 8.93 4.76
N ILE A 102 15.09 8.87 3.88
CA ILE A 102 13.73 8.43 4.19
C ILE A 102 13.72 6.92 4.40
N LEU A 103 14.41 6.16 3.56
CA LEU A 103 14.55 4.72 3.72
C LEU A 103 15.21 4.36 5.07
N LYS A 104 16.19 5.15 5.52
CA LYS A 104 16.82 4.98 6.84
C LYS A 104 15.83 5.26 7.98
N HIS A 105 14.93 6.20 7.84
CA HIS A 105 13.91 6.47 8.84
C HIS A 105 12.87 5.36 8.92
N VAL A 106 12.46 4.81 7.79
CA VAL A 106 11.57 3.65 7.73
C VAL A 106 12.20 2.44 8.43
N ALA A 107 13.48 2.20 8.20
CA ALA A 107 14.22 1.11 8.85
C ALA A 107 14.44 1.34 10.37
N ARG A 108 14.49 2.59 10.84
CA ARG A 108 14.71 2.95 12.25
C ARG A 108 13.44 3.02 13.08
N ALA A 109 12.28 3.08 12.46
CA ALA A 109 10.99 3.13 13.15
C ALA A 109 10.51 1.74 13.64
N ALA A 110 11.37 0.78 13.49
CA ALA A 110 11.16 -0.56 14.03
C ALA A 110 11.46 -0.62 15.53
#